data_f776a8dcb9ae2ac09fdaf4694fa0cbaf
#
_entry.id   f776a8dcb9ae2ac09fdaf4694fa0cbaf
#
_cell.length_a   1.000
_cell.length_b   1.000
_cell.length_c   1.000
_cell.angle_alpha   90.00
_cell.angle_beta   90.00
_cell.angle_gamma   90.00
#
_symmetry.space_group_name_H-M   'P 1'
#
loop_
_entity.id
_entity.type
_entity.pdbx_description
1 polymer ?
#
loop_
_entity_poly.entity_id
_entity_poly.type
_entity_poly.pdbx_seq_one_letter_code
_entity_poly.pdbx_strand_id
1 'polypeptide(L)'
;PQEAMVKYNVNGYVNLLKSDNTNLDIVLMFFKTLSQLSDLDIRVLKSYSYLGNDGENILDICKDIHVDFEQMRFIREKLERFGLLQSKNEEINDNNLKEIVKYLQNLEKESKKSKPGSVKIPKLKKVSGSDSYKITQLGRQYLTLIEA
;
A
#
# COMPACT_ATOMS: atom_id res chain seq x y z
N PRO A 1 5.83 -13.46 17.64
CA PRO A 1 4.76 -13.24 18.63
C PRO A 1 4.98 -11.94 19.41
N GLN A 2 4.74 -11.94 20.72
CA GLN A 2 4.79 -10.70 21.52
C GLN A 2 6.19 -10.05 21.56
N GLU A 3 7.26 -10.83 21.58
CA GLU A 3 8.64 -10.29 21.57
C GLU A 3 8.92 -9.48 20.30
N ALA A 4 8.50 -9.99 19.15
CA ALA A 4 8.67 -9.26 17.88
C ALA A 4 7.92 -7.93 17.91
N MET A 5 6.70 -7.91 18.42
CA MET A 5 5.90 -6.69 18.51
C MET A 5 6.50 -5.67 19.49
N VAL A 6 7.06 -6.12 20.61
CA VAL A 6 7.81 -5.24 21.52
C VAL A 6 9.01 -4.63 20.82
N LYS A 7 9.77 -5.43 20.08
CA LYS A 7 10.92 -4.96 19.30
C LYS A 7 10.51 -3.91 18.27
N TYR A 8 9.42 -4.14 17.53
CA TYR A 8 8.92 -3.17 16.56
C TYR A 8 8.51 -1.85 17.21
N ASN A 9 7.85 -1.90 18.37
CA ASN A 9 7.48 -0.70 19.11
C ASN A 9 8.71 0.08 19.59
N VAL A 10 9.70 -0.60 20.14
CA VAL A 10 10.95 0.03 20.60
C VAL A 10 11.71 0.65 19.43
N ASN A 11 11.87 -0.08 18.35
CA ASN A 11 12.55 0.42 17.15
C ASN A 11 11.81 1.62 16.55
N GLY A 12 10.49 1.56 16.46
CA GLY A 12 9.67 2.67 15.98
C GLY A 12 9.86 3.92 16.83
N TYR A 13 9.85 3.78 18.15
CA TYR A 13 10.08 4.88 19.07
C TYR A 13 11.49 5.49 18.91
N VAL A 14 12.52 4.66 18.90
CA VAL A 14 13.92 5.13 18.75
C VAL A 14 14.12 5.83 17.40
N ASN A 15 13.59 5.26 16.32
CA ASN A 15 13.74 5.85 14.99
C ASN A 15 12.97 7.17 14.84
N LEU A 16 11.80 7.28 15.45
CA LEU A 16 11.04 8.54 15.49
C LEU A 16 11.76 9.62 16.30
N LEU A 17 12.41 9.26 17.40
CA LEU A 17 13.24 10.20 18.17
C LEU A 17 14.45 10.70 17.39
N LYS A 18 15.00 9.88 16.50
CA LYS A 18 16.14 10.27 15.64
C LYS A 18 15.69 11.10 14.43
N SER A 19 14.42 11.09 14.09
CA SER A 19 13.89 11.88 12.98
C SER A 19 13.62 13.30 13.43
N ASP A 20 13.95 14.28 12.58
CA ASP A 20 13.64 15.69 12.85
C ASP A 20 12.14 16.01 12.68
N ASN A 21 11.35 15.03 12.25
CA ASN A 21 9.92 15.20 12.04
C ASN A 21 9.16 14.89 13.32
N THR A 22 8.85 15.93 14.07
CA THR A 22 8.16 15.84 15.36
C THR A 22 6.65 16.04 15.27
N ASN A 23 6.02 15.73 14.12
CA ASN A 23 4.57 15.82 14.01
C ASN A 23 3.92 14.76 14.89
N LEU A 24 3.35 15.18 16.01
CA LEU A 24 2.73 14.31 17.00
C LEU A 24 1.58 13.47 16.40
N ASP A 25 0.80 14.02 15.50
CA ASP A 25 -0.31 13.33 14.87
C ASP A 25 0.17 12.15 14.03
N ILE A 26 1.27 12.30 13.31
CA ILE A 26 1.90 11.22 12.54
C ILE A 26 2.44 10.14 13.48
N VAL A 27 3.07 10.52 14.57
CA VAL A 27 3.58 9.59 15.59
C VAL A 27 2.44 8.78 16.19
N LEU A 28 1.35 9.44 16.58
CA LEU A 28 0.17 8.77 17.13
C LEU A 28 -0.48 7.83 16.12
N MET A 29 -0.60 8.25 14.88
CA MET A 29 -1.12 7.42 13.79
C MET A 29 -0.25 6.18 13.58
N PHE A 30 1.08 6.34 13.59
CA PHE A 30 2.03 5.22 13.46
C PHE A 30 1.80 4.17 14.56
N PHE A 31 1.82 4.57 15.83
CA PHE A 31 1.65 3.64 16.94
C PHE A 31 0.25 3.03 17.01
N LYS A 32 -0.79 3.81 16.67
CA LYS A 32 -2.14 3.28 16.57
C LYS A 32 -2.25 2.20 15.51
N THR A 33 -1.65 2.39 14.37
CA THR A 33 -1.62 1.38 13.30
C THR A 33 -0.82 0.16 13.76
N LEU A 34 0.36 0.36 14.34
CA LEU A 34 1.19 -0.74 14.84
C LEU A 34 0.48 -1.60 15.89
N SER A 35 -0.33 -0.99 16.76
CA SER A 35 -1.11 -1.72 17.77
C SER A 35 -2.17 -2.65 17.17
N GLN A 36 -2.57 -2.43 15.94
CA GLN A 36 -3.58 -3.22 15.22
C GLN A 36 -2.98 -4.27 14.28
N LEU A 37 -1.66 -4.27 14.14
CA LEU A 37 -0.94 -5.25 13.33
C LEU A 37 -0.37 -6.37 14.21
N SER A 38 -0.35 -7.57 13.64
CA SER A 38 0.35 -8.73 14.22
C SER A 38 1.74 -8.88 13.60
N ASP A 39 2.57 -9.70 14.20
CA ASP A 39 3.85 -10.10 13.62
C ASP A 39 3.68 -10.71 12.22
N LEU A 40 2.64 -11.52 12.04
CA LEU A 40 2.30 -12.10 10.74
C LEU A 40 1.98 -11.02 9.69
N ASP A 41 1.21 -10.00 10.05
CA ASP A 41 0.90 -8.88 9.15
C ASP A 41 2.19 -8.19 8.69
N ILE A 42 3.12 -7.97 9.60
CA ILE A 42 4.41 -7.34 9.32
C ILE A 42 5.29 -8.24 8.45
N ARG A 43 5.33 -9.54 8.69
CA ARG A 43 6.05 -10.51 7.84
C ARG A 43 5.50 -10.50 6.41
N VAL A 44 4.18 -10.49 6.25
CA VAL A 44 3.54 -10.38 4.93
C VAL A 44 3.91 -9.04 4.26
N LEU A 45 3.84 -7.94 4.97
CA LEU A 45 4.25 -6.63 4.44
C LEU A 45 5.71 -6.63 3.98
N LYS A 46 6.62 -7.18 4.77
CA LYS A 46 8.03 -7.35 4.42
C LYS A 46 8.23 -8.13 3.13
N SER A 47 7.44 -9.18 2.89
CA SER A 47 7.54 -10.00 1.68
C SER A 47 7.28 -9.20 0.39
N TYR A 48 6.55 -8.10 0.47
CA TYR A 48 6.32 -7.18 -0.65
C TYR A 48 7.39 -6.11 -0.81
N SER A 49 8.24 -5.90 0.19
CA SER A 49 9.27 -4.86 0.16
C SER A 49 10.56 -5.30 -0.53
N TYR A 50 10.82 -6.59 -0.59
CA TYR A 50 12.05 -7.12 -1.17
C TYR A 50 11.90 -7.35 -2.68
N LEU A 51 12.67 -6.59 -3.43
CA LEU A 51 12.83 -6.74 -4.87
C LEU A 51 13.96 -7.76 -5.14
N GLY A 52 13.85 -8.97 -4.64
CA GLY A 52 14.82 -10.04 -4.93
C GLY A 52 15.37 -10.75 -3.67
N ASN A 53 15.92 -11.78 -3.87
CA ASN A 53 16.68 -12.89 -3.33
C ASN A 53 16.83 -13.12 -1.81
N ASP A 54 16.67 -12.17 -0.92
CA ASP A 54 17.00 -12.35 0.49
C ASP A 54 15.80 -12.23 1.46
N GLY A 55 14.60 -12.06 0.94
CA GLY A 55 13.38 -11.95 1.73
C GLY A 55 12.57 -13.24 1.78
N GLU A 56 11.91 -13.48 2.91
CA GLU A 56 10.89 -14.51 3.03
C GLU A 56 9.76 -14.24 2.04
N ASN A 57 9.44 -15.20 1.18
CA ASN A 57 8.34 -15.02 0.24
C ASN A 57 7.01 -15.50 0.84
N ILE A 58 5.89 -15.09 0.22
CA ILE A 58 4.54 -15.43 0.71
C ILE A 58 4.32 -16.94 0.81
N LEU A 59 4.87 -17.73 -0.12
CA LEU A 59 4.72 -19.18 -0.11
C LEU A 59 5.43 -19.80 1.10
N ASP A 60 6.60 -19.29 1.47
CA ASP A 60 7.33 -19.73 2.66
C ASP A 60 6.56 -19.39 3.93
N ILE A 61 5.99 -18.19 4.03
CA ILE A 61 5.14 -17.78 5.16
C ILE A 61 3.93 -18.71 5.28
N CYS A 62 3.26 -19.02 4.18
CA CYS A 62 2.10 -19.90 4.16
C CYS A 62 2.45 -21.32 4.64
N LYS A 63 3.64 -21.84 4.27
CA LYS A 63 4.10 -23.16 4.71
C LYS A 63 4.45 -23.20 6.18
N ASP A 64 5.16 -22.19 6.67
CA ASP A 64 5.64 -22.16 8.05
C ASP A 64 4.52 -21.99 9.07
N ILE A 65 3.51 -21.19 8.74
CA ILE A 65 2.46 -20.80 9.69
C ILE A 65 1.12 -21.49 9.38
N HIS A 66 1.09 -22.35 8.37
CA HIS A 66 -0.14 -23.04 7.93
C HIS A 66 -1.30 -22.08 7.62
N VAL A 67 -0.98 -20.95 7.01
CA VAL A 67 -1.97 -19.94 6.59
C VAL A 67 -2.56 -20.36 5.24
N ASP A 68 -3.88 -20.44 5.18
CA ASP A 68 -4.57 -20.74 3.93
C ASP A 68 -4.72 -19.50 3.03
N PHE A 69 -5.26 -19.70 1.85
CA PHE A 69 -5.38 -18.65 0.85
C PHE A 69 -6.35 -17.54 1.26
N GLU A 70 -7.42 -17.88 1.96
CA GLU A 70 -8.42 -16.90 2.44
C GLU A 70 -7.87 -16.05 3.57
N GLN A 71 -7.13 -16.67 4.50
CA GLN A 71 -6.45 -15.96 5.57
C GLN A 71 -5.41 -14.98 5.02
N MET A 72 -4.65 -15.40 4.00
CA MET A 72 -3.68 -14.52 3.34
C MET A 72 -4.39 -13.35 2.65
N ARG A 73 -5.51 -13.58 2.00
CA ARG A 73 -6.33 -12.52 1.41
C ARG A 73 -6.80 -11.51 2.47
N PHE A 74 -7.27 -12.00 3.59
CA PHE A 74 -7.68 -11.15 4.71
C PHE A 74 -6.54 -10.25 5.22
N ILE A 75 -5.33 -10.80 5.35
CA ILE A 75 -4.14 -10.03 5.76
C ILE A 75 -3.82 -8.93 4.74
N ARG A 76 -3.85 -9.24 3.44
CA ARG A 76 -3.60 -8.25 2.39
C ARG A 76 -4.64 -7.13 2.39
N GLU A 77 -5.90 -7.46 2.50
CA GLU A 77 -7.00 -6.48 2.58
C GLU A 77 -6.87 -5.59 3.83
N LYS A 78 -6.44 -6.15 4.94
CA LYS A 78 -6.15 -5.41 6.17
C LYS A 78 -5.01 -4.42 5.96
N LEU A 79 -3.89 -4.85 5.38
CA LEU A 79 -2.75 -3.99 5.07
C LEU A 79 -3.12 -2.89 4.06
N GLU A 80 -3.97 -3.21 3.10
CA GLU A 80 -4.49 -2.22 2.14
C GLU A 80 -5.35 -1.16 2.84
N ARG A 81 -6.22 -1.55 3.76
CA ARG A 81 -7.03 -0.60 4.55
C ARG A 81 -6.18 0.37 5.37
N PHE A 82 -5.01 -0.04 5.81
CA PHE A 82 -4.05 0.84 6.48
C PHE A 82 -3.17 1.65 5.52
N GLY A 83 -3.35 1.46 4.20
CA GLY A 83 -2.56 2.16 3.19
C GLY A 83 -1.13 1.65 3.04
N LEU A 84 -0.82 0.48 3.58
CA LEU A 84 0.52 -0.13 3.54
C LEU A 84 0.75 -0.97 2.28
N LEU A 85 -0.30 -1.55 1.74
CA LEU A 85 -0.34 -2.21 0.43
C LEU A 85 -1.36 -1.53 -0.47
N GLN A 86 -1.18 -1.69 -1.77
CA GLN A 86 -2.13 -1.24 -2.79
C GLN A 86 -2.39 -2.37 -3.78
N SER A 87 -3.67 -2.63 -4.05
CA SER A 87 -4.11 -3.50 -5.14
C SER A 87 -3.73 -2.87 -6.48
N LYS A 88 -3.13 -3.64 -7.38
CA LYS A 88 -2.80 -3.17 -8.73
C LYS A 88 -4.05 -2.89 -9.56
N ASN A 89 -5.12 -3.65 -9.35
CA ASN A 89 -6.39 -3.40 -10.01
C ASN A 89 -7.01 -2.09 -9.54
N GLU A 90 -6.95 -1.79 -8.25
CA GLU A 90 -7.42 -0.50 -7.71
C GLU A 90 -6.59 0.66 -8.27
N GLU A 91 -5.28 0.53 -8.35
CA GLU A 91 -4.41 1.53 -8.98
C GLU A 91 -4.80 1.78 -10.45
N ILE A 92 -5.06 0.72 -11.21
CA ILE A 92 -5.51 0.82 -12.60
C ILE A 92 -6.84 1.56 -12.68
N ASN A 93 -7.79 1.22 -11.81
CA ASN A 93 -9.10 1.88 -11.76
C ASN A 93 -8.97 3.37 -11.41
N ASP A 94 -8.13 3.71 -10.44
CA ASP A 94 -7.87 5.11 -10.06
C ASP A 94 -7.26 5.90 -11.22
N ASN A 95 -6.30 5.33 -11.92
CA ASN A 95 -5.68 5.96 -13.09
C ASN A 95 -6.68 6.11 -14.25
N ASN A 96 -7.51 5.09 -14.48
CA ASN A 96 -8.58 5.15 -15.48
C ASN A 96 -9.57 6.27 -15.16
N LEU A 97 -9.96 6.40 -13.89
CA LEU A 97 -10.86 7.46 -13.44
C LEU A 97 -10.28 8.86 -13.68
N LYS A 98 -9.00 9.06 -13.38
CA LYS A 98 -8.30 10.32 -13.66
C LYS A 98 -8.31 10.65 -15.15
N GLU A 99 -8.07 9.67 -16.02
CA GLU A 99 -8.12 9.86 -17.48
C GLU A 99 -9.52 10.21 -17.97
N ILE A 100 -10.56 9.59 -17.42
CA ILE A 100 -11.96 9.90 -17.74
C ILE A 100 -12.31 11.32 -17.32
N VAL A 101 -11.95 11.74 -16.11
CA VAL A 101 -12.20 13.10 -15.60
C VAL A 101 -11.51 14.14 -16.50
N LYS A 102 -10.26 13.90 -16.87
CA LYS A 102 -9.51 14.77 -17.79
C LYS A 102 -10.17 14.88 -19.15
N TYR A 103 -10.65 13.77 -19.70
CA TYR A 103 -11.39 13.75 -20.96
C TYR A 103 -12.67 14.60 -20.88
N LEU A 104 -13.47 14.45 -19.82
CA LEU A 104 -14.68 15.24 -19.62
C LEU A 104 -14.38 16.73 -19.48
N GLN A 105 -13.32 17.11 -18.78
CA GLN A 105 -12.88 18.50 -18.66
C GLN A 105 -12.46 19.08 -20.02
N ASN A 106 -11.78 18.29 -20.84
CA ASN A 106 -11.38 18.72 -22.20
C ASN A 106 -12.59 18.86 -23.12
N LEU A 107 -13.59 17.97 -23.02
CA LEU A 107 -14.86 18.10 -23.73
C LEU A 107 -15.59 19.39 -23.34
N GLU A 108 -15.64 19.71 -22.06
CA GLU A 108 -16.26 20.96 -21.58
C GLU A 108 -15.54 22.18 -22.14
N LYS A 109 -14.22 22.21 -22.16
CA LYS A 109 -13.44 23.31 -22.74
C LYS A 109 -13.71 23.48 -24.23
N GLU A 110 -13.73 22.39 -25.01
CA GLU A 110 -14.00 22.44 -26.43
C GLU A 110 -15.44 22.90 -26.74
N SER A 111 -16.42 22.48 -25.92
CA SER A 111 -17.83 22.87 -26.09
C SER A 111 -18.07 24.39 -25.97
N LYS A 112 -17.19 25.10 -25.25
CA LYS A 112 -17.25 26.56 -25.06
C LYS A 112 -16.60 27.35 -26.18
N LYS A 113 -15.89 26.71 -27.12
CA LYS A 113 -15.25 27.35 -28.24
C LYS A 113 -16.26 27.61 -29.37
N SER A 114 -16.06 28.68 -30.14
CA SER A 114 -16.87 28.98 -31.32
C SER A 114 -16.71 27.92 -32.43
N LYS A 115 -15.56 27.28 -32.52
CA LYS A 115 -15.28 26.16 -33.43
C LYS A 115 -14.72 24.99 -32.60
N PRO A 116 -15.58 24.11 -32.06
CA PRO A 116 -15.12 22.99 -31.27
C PRO A 116 -14.25 22.04 -32.11
N GLY A 117 -13.08 21.67 -31.55
CA GLY A 117 -12.24 20.60 -32.08
C GLY A 117 -12.63 19.24 -31.55
N SER A 118 -12.00 18.20 -32.07
CA SER A 118 -12.13 16.86 -31.54
C SER A 118 -11.26 16.68 -30.26
N VAL A 119 -11.78 15.93 -29.30
CA VAL A 119 -11.04 15.54 -28.07
C VAL A 119 -10.65 14.08 -28.17
N LYS A 120 -9.38 13.77 -27.88
CA LYS A 120 -8.87 12.42 -27.93
C LYS A 120 -9.51 11.57 -26.85
N ILE A 121 -10.11 10.44 -27.25
CA ILE A 121 -10.66 9.44 -26.31
C ILE A 121 -9.51 8.74 -25.59
N PRO A 122 -9.52 8.67 -24.25
CA PRO A 122 -8.46 8.02 -23.50
C PRO A 122 -8.47 6.49 -23.71
N LYS A 123 -7.29 5.90 -23.75
CA LYS A 123 -7.14 4.45 -23.67
C LYS A 123 -7.16 4.03 -22.20
N LEU A 124 -8.21 3.32 -21.78
CA LEU A 124 -8.31 2.78 -20.44
C LEU A 124 -7.65 1.40 -20.38
N LYS A 125 -6.96 1.14 -19.28
CA LYS A 125 -6.35 -0.18 -19.02
C LYS A 125 -7.38 -1.14 -18.46
N LYS A 126 -7.32 -2.40 -18.88
CA LYS A 126 -8.15 -3.47 -18.32
C LYS A 126 -7.58 -3.94 -17.00
N VAL A 127 -8.46 -4.19 -16.03
CA VAL A 127 -8.08 -4.86 -14.78
C VAL A 127 -7.86 -6.35 -15.03
N SER A 128 -6.97 -6.96 -14.26
CA SER A 128 -6.73 -8.40 -14.30
C SER A 128 -7.84 -9.17 -13.56
N GLY A 129 -8.18 -10.37 -14.04
CA GLY A 129 -9.07 -11.28 -13.30
C GLY A 129 -8.46 -11.79 -11.99
N SER A 130 -7.14 -11.85 -11.89
CA SER A 130 -6.41 -12.11 -10.66
C SER A 130 -5.73 -10.81 -10.21
N ASP A 131 -6.07 -10.35 -9.00
CA ASP A 131 -5.45 -9.15 -8.44
C ASP A 131 -4.07 -9.46 -7.85
N SER A 132 -3.20 -8.48 -7.88
CA SER A 132 -1.90 -8.51 -7.23
C SER A 132 -1.68 -7.23 -6.43
N TYR A 133 -0.80 -7.31 -5.43
CA TYR A 133 -0.55 -6.20 -4.52
C TYR A 133 0.88 -5.69 -4.66
N LYS A 134 1.08 -4.44 -4.34
CA LYS A 134 2.40 -3.82 -4.20
C LYS A 134 2.48 -3.03 -2.90
N ILE A 135 3.68 -2.92 -2.33
CA ILE A 135 3.92 -2.08 -1.17
C ILE A 135 3.83 -0.60 -1.57
N THR A 136 3.16 0.19 -0.73
CA THR A 136 3.09 1.64 -0.90
C THR A 136 4.34 2.33 -0.37
N GLN A 137 4.53 3.61 -0.68
CA GLN A 137 5.58 4.42 -0.06
C GLN A 137 5.41 4.47 1.45
N LEU A 138 4.16 4.62 1.94
CA LEU A 138 3.86 4.58 3.37
C LEU A 138 4.25 3.23 3.98
N GLY A 139 3.96 2.12 3.30
CA GLY A 139 4.37 0.79 3.74
C GLY A 139 5.87 0.64 3.88
N ARG A 140 6.64 1.17 2.94
CA ARG A 140 8.11 1.17 3.00
C ARG A 140 8.65 2.03 4.15
N GLN A 141 8.10 3.22 4.33
CA GLN A 141 8.45 4.10 5.46
C GLN A 141 8.13 3.42 6.79
N TYR A 142 7.02 2.73 6.86
CA TYR A 142 6.60 1.98 8.04
C TYR A 142 7.60 0.89 8.42
N LEU A 143 8.02 0.08 7.44
CA LEU A 143 9.04 -0.95 7.66
C LEU A 143 10.38 -0.36 8.09
N THR A 144 10.78 0.76 7.50
CA THR A 144 12.03 1.46 7.89
C THR A 144 11.98 1.91 9.35
N LEU A 145 10.82 2.35 9.84
CA LEU A 145 10.67 2.80 11.24
C LEU A 145 10.74 1.65 12.24
N ILE A 146 10.25 0.47 11.90
CA ILE A 146 10.23 -0.69 12.82
C ILE A 146 11.47 -1.58 12.72
N GLU A 147 12.30 -1.39 11.72
CA GLU A 147 13.57 -2.09 11.59
C GLU A 147 14.64 -1.52 12.53
N ALA A 148 15.49 -2.43 12.97
CA ALA A 148 16.59 -2.05 13.88
C ALA A 148 17.68 -1.23 13.17
#